data_060a361572e1d9924cbe97fae5342ca1
#
_entry.id   060a361572e1d9924cbe97fae5342ca1
#
_cell.length_a   1.000
_cell.length_b   1.000
_cell.length_c   1.000
_cell.angle_alpha   90.00
_cell.angle_beta   90.00
_cell.angle_gamma   90.00
#
_symmetry.space_group_name_H-M   'P 1'
#
loop_
_entity.id
_entity.type
_entity.pdbx_description
1 polymer ?
#
loop_
_entity_poly.entity_id
_entity_poly.type
_entity_poly.pdbx_seq_one_letter_code
_entity_poly.pdbx_strand_id
1 'polypeptide(L)'
;MELMQIQHLSKVYGQGENQVRAVDDISFTVEKGEFLAIIGPSGSGKSTLLHILGGVDRPTSGKVFVDGQDVYAQNEDQLAIFRRRQVGLIYQFYNLIPVLNVVENMTLPVLMDGRQVNQERLEELLDVLGLRGREKYLPNQLSGGQQQRVS
;
A
#
# COMPACT_ATOMS: atom_id res chain seq x y z
N MET A 1 -8.50 4.36 -20.17
CA MET A 1 -7.21 5.10 -20.03
C MET A 1 -6.37 4.34 -19.02
N GLU A 2 -5.26 3.81 -19.48
CA GLU A 2 -4.38 2.97 -18.69
C GLU A 2 -3.78 3.75 -17.50
N LEU A 3 -3.99 3.24 -16.30
CA LEU A 3 -3.45 3.81 -15.06
C LEU A 3 -2.13 3.15 -14.69
N MET A 4 -2.08 1.82 -14.81
CA MET A 4 -0.90 1.04 -14.43
C MET A 4 -0.57 0.02 -15.53
N GLN A 5 0.71 -0.10 -15.87
CA GLN A 5 1.23 -1.10 -16.80
C GLN A 5 2.36 -1.88 -16.15
N ILE A 6 2.25 -3.18 -16.17
CA ILE A 6 3.22 -4.14 -15.65
C ILE A 6 3.83 -4.88 -16.85
N GLN A 7 5.16 -4.90 -16.94
CA GLN A 7 5.89 -5.50 -18.04
C GLN A 7 6.94 -6.47 -17.52
N HIS A 8 6.77 -7.76 -17.84
CA HIS A 8 7.73 -8.85 -17.57
C HIS A 8 8.24 -8.86 -16.12
N LEU A 9 7.32 -8.61 -15.18
CA LEU A 9 7.64 -8.45 -13.76
C LEU A 9 8.03 -9.77 -13.14
N SER A 10 9.21 -9.82 -12.53
CA SER A 10 9.67 -10.99 -11.78
C SER A 10 10.28 -10.58 -10.44
N LYS A 11 10.09 -11.43 -9.43
CA LYS A 11 10.70 -11.29 -8.11
C LYS A 11 11.25 -12.60 -7.63
N VAL A 12 12.54 -12.58 -7.32
CA VAL A 12 13.25 -13.74 -6.76
C VAL A 12 13.86 -13.31 -5.43
N TYR A 13 13.63 -14.10 -4.39
CA TYR A 13 14.26 -13.96 -3.09
C TYR A 13 15.33 -15.05 -2.90
N GLY A 14 16.34 -14.77 -2.08
CA GLY A 14 17.42 -15.69 -1.78
C GLY A 14 18.49 -15.77 -2.88
N GLN A 15 19.47 -16.66 -2.68
CA GLN A 15 20.59 -16.90 -3.61
C GLN A 15 20.88 -18.41 -3.70
N GLY A 16 21.40 -18.84 -4.84
CA GLY A 16 21.79 -20.25 -5.06
C GLY A 16 20.63 -21.22 -4.94
N GLU A 17 20.82 -22.32 -4.20
CA GLU A 17 19.82 -23.39 -4.03
C GLU A 17 18.59 -22.95 -3.21
N ASN A 18 18.68 -21.88 -2.45
CA ASN A 18 17.57 -21.33 -1.64
C ASN A 18 16.76 -20.24 -2.35
N GLN A 19 16.85 -20.18 -3.68
CA GLN A 19 16.09 -19.22 -4.47
C GLN A 19 14.59 -19.56 -4.45
N VAL A 20 13.76 -18.54 -4.16
CA VAL A 20 12.30 -18.60 -4.27
C VAL A 20 11.84 -17.57 -5.29
N ARG A 21 11.26 -18.04 -6.38
CA ARG A 21 10.65 -17.18 -7.40
C ARG A 21 9.21 -16.89 -6.99
N ALA A 22 9.01 -15.75 -6.36
CA ALA A 22 7.71 -15.34 -5.82
C ALA A 22 6.79 -14.74 -6.88
N VAL A 23 7.35 -14.05 -7.89
CA VAL A 23 6.65 -13.54 -9.07
C VAL A 23 7.46 -13.94 -10.29
N ASP A 24 6.81 -14.45 -11.35
CA ASP A 24 7.47 -15.01 -12.52
C ASP A 24 6.85 -14.47 -13.81
N ASP A 25 7.54 -13.56 -14.47
CA ASP A 25 7.24 -12.99 -15.80
C ASP A 25 5.77 -12.55 -15.98
N ILE A 26 5.26 -11.75 -15.04
CA ILE A 26 3.88 -11.26 -15.09
C ILE A 26 3.79 -9.96 -15.87
N SER A 27 2.84 -9.90 -16.80
CA SER A 27 2.51 -8.70 -17.58
C SER A 27 1.00 -8.51 -17.64
N PHE A 28 0.52 -7.30 -17.31
CA PHE A 28 -0.88 -6.90 -17.43
C PHE A 28 -1.00 -5.38 -17.33
N THR A 29 -2.19 -4.87 -17.59
CA THR A 29 -2.54 -3.45 -17.43
C THR A 29 -3.73 -3.29 -16.51
N VAL A 30 -3.84 -2.12 -15.88
CA VAL A 30 -4.99 -1.73 -15.06
C VAL A 30 -5.49 -0.39 -15.57
N GLU A 31 -6.77 -0.32 -15.90
CA GLU A 31 -7.43 0.90 -16.36
C GLU A 31 -7.82 1.81 -15.18
N LYS A 32 -7.96 3.10 -15.45
CA LYS A 32 -8.43 4.04 -14.43
C LYS A 32 -9.88 3.72 -14.03
N GLY A 33 -10.10 3.54 -12.72
CA GLY A 33 -11.40 3.17 -12.16
C GLY A 33 -11.69 1.66 -12.20
N GLU A 34 -10.76 0.85 -12.67
CA GLU A 34 -10.91 -0.61 -12.69
C GLU A 34 -10.78 -1.20 -11.28
N PHE A 35 -11.56 -2.23 -11.01
CA PHE A 35 -11.42 -3.11 -9.85
C PHE A 35 -10.83 -4.45 -10.29
N LEU A 36 -9.57 -4.68 -9.92
CA LEU A 36 -8.82 -5.91 -10.24
C LEU A 36 -8.71 -6.82 -9.01
N ALA A 37 -9.07 -8.09 -9.14
CA ALA A 37 -8.86 -9.10 -8.10
C ALA A 37 -7.71 -10.05 -8.48
N ILE A 38 -6.71 -10.17 -7.58
CA ILE A 38 -5.61 -11.13 -7.71
C ILE A 38 -5.92 -12.33 -6.83
N ILE A 39 -6.20 -13.47 -7.44
CA ILE A 39 -6.60 -14.71 -6.77
C ILE A 39 -5.55 -15.80 -6.92
N GLY A 40 -5.49 -16.72 -5.99
CA GLY A 40 -4.57 -17.87 -6.02
C GLY A 40 -4.36 -18.48 -4.63
N PRO A 41 -3.72 -19.66 -4.54
CA PRO A 41 -3.45 -20.32 -3.28
C PRO A 41 -2.49 -19.54 -2.37
N SER A 42 -2.40 -19.92 -1.10
CA SER A 42 -1.40 -19.36 -0.19
C SER A 42 0.02 -19.60 -0.74
N GLY A 43 0.90 -18.59 -0.61
CA GLY A 43 2.27 -18.70 -1.11
C GLY A 43 2.44 -18.46 -2.62
N SER A 44 1.38 -18.16 -3.38
CA SER A 44 1.48 -17.91 -4.83
C SER A 44 2.02 -16.54 -5.24
N GLY A 45 2.58 -15.76 -4.31
CA GLY A 45 3.22 -14.48 -4.61
C GLY A 45 2.31 -13.25 -4.67
N LYS A 46 1.00 -13.38 -4.36
CA LYS A 46 0.03 -12.26 -4.42
C LYS A 46 0.46 -11.03 -3.60
N SER A 47 0.86 -11.26 -2.35
CA SER A 47 1.31 -10.17 -1.47
C SER A 47 2.61 -9.54 -1.98
N THR A 48 3.54 -10.36 -2.50
CA THR A 48 4.77 -9.86 -3.13
C THR A 48 4.44 -8.98 -4.33
N LEU A 49 3.53 -9.43 -5.19
CA LEU A 49 3.08 -8.64 -6.34
C LEU A 49 2.48 -7.29 -5.88
N LEU A 50 1.55 -7.30 -4.91
CA LEU A 50 0.96 -6.07 -4.37
C LEU A 50 2.00 -5.14 -3.74
N HIS A 51 3.00 -5.66 -3.03
CA HIS A 51 4.09 -4.84 -2.46
C HIS A 51 4.93 -4.18 -3.56
N ILE A 52 5.17 -4.89 -4.67
CA ILE A 52 5.88 -4.31 -5.81
C ILE A 52 5.00 -3.25 -6.49
N LEU A 53 3.72 -3.52 -6.75
CA LEU A 53 2.81 -2.54 -7.35
C LEU A 53 2.65 -1.29 -6.48
N GLY A 54 2.71 -1.46 -5.16
CA GLY A 54 2.66 -0.37 -4.17
C GLY A 54 3.98 0.38 -3.95
N GLY A 55 5.05 0.01 -4.66
CA GLY A 55 6.36 0.67 -4.50
C GLY A 55 7.08 0.34 -3.18
N VAL A 56 6.68 -0.73 -2.48
CA VAL A 56 7.24 -1.14 -1.18
C VAL A 56 8.44 -2.07 -1.36
N ASP A 57 8.35 -2.99 -2.33
CA ASP A 57 9.44 -3.93 -2.66
C ASP A 57 9.86 -3.75 -4.12
N ARG A 58 11.15 -3.82 -4.40
CA ARG A 58 11.68 -3.68 -5.76
C ARG A 58 11.59 -5.01 -6.51
N PRO A 59 11.20 -5.01 -7.79
CA PRO A 59 11.28 -6.23 -8.61
C PRO A 59 12.73 -6.64 -8.85
N THR A 60 12.95 -7.92 -9.12
CA THR A 60 14.25 -8.42 -9.59
C THR A 60 14.46 -8.06 -11.06
N SER A 61 13.38 -8.11 -11.86
CA SER A 61 13.36 -7.69 -13.26
C SER A 61 11.97 -7.25 -13.68
N GLY A 62 11.88 -6.63 -14.86
CA GLY A 62 10.64 -6.06 -15.37
C GLY A 62 10.41 -4.63 -14.91
N LYS A 63 9.27 -4.08 -15.27
CA LYS A 63 8.92 -2.68 -15.01
C LYS A 63 7.49 -2.51 -14.56
N VAL A 64 7.26 -1.48 -13.76
CA VAL A 64 5.93 -1.01 -13.35
C VAL A 64 5.82 0.46 -13.72
N PHE A 65 4.84 0.79 -14.55
CA PHE A 65 4.52 2.18 -14.89
C PHE A 65 3.20 2.56 -14.21
N VAL A 66 3.15 3.78 -13.69
CA VAL A 66 1.92 4.42 -13.19
C VAL A 66 1.81 5.78 -13.83
N ASP A 67 0.68 6.06 -14.48
CA ASP A 67 0.48 7.27 -15.30
C ASP A 67 1.65 7.52 -16.28
N GLY A 68 2.18 6.44 -16.90
CA GLY A 68 3.29 6.47 -17.84
C GLY A 68 4.68 6.68 -17.23
N GLN A 69 4.80 6.79 -15.90
CA GLN A 69 6.09 6.96 -15.21
C GLN A 69 6.60 5.62 -14.67
N ASP A 70 7.84 5.24 -14.99
CA ASP A 70 8.49 4.05 -14.43
C ASP A 70 8.74 4.26 -12.93
N VAL A 71 8.03 3.51 -12.09
CA VAL A 71 8.08 3.62 -10.64
C VAL A 71 9.49 3.35 -10.10
N TYR A 72 10.18 2.37 -10.67
CA TYR A 72 11.48 1.92 -10.17
C TYR A 72 12.70 2.56 -10.84
N ALA A 73 12.48 3.43 -11.83
CA ALA A 73 13.50 4.36 -12.32
C ALA A 73 13.73 5.53 -11.34
N GLN A 74 12.84 5.72 -10.38
CA GLN A 74 12.92 6.76 -9.36
C GLN A 74 13.94 6.43 -8.26
N ASN A 75 14.51 7.47 -7.66
CA ASN A 75 15.34 7.33 -6.45
C ASN A 75 14.45 7.09 -5.21
N GLU A 76 15.05 6.78 -4.05
CA GLU A 76 14.30 6.42 -2.82
C GLU A 76 13.41 7.56 -2.31
N ASP A 77 13.84 8.81 -2.42
CA ASP A 77 13.04 9.98 -1.99
C ASP A 77 11.79 10.15 -2.88
N GLN A 78 11.98 10.02 -4.18
CA GLN A 78 10.88 10.09 -5.16
C GLN A 78 9.90 8.91 -4.98
N LEU A 79 10.43 7.71 -4.71
CA LEU A 79 9.62 6.53 -4.44
C LEU A 79 8.83 6.67 -3.13
N ALA A 80 9.41 7.30 -2.11
CA ALA A 80 8.69 7.62 -0.88
C ALA A 80 7.55 8.62 -1.12
N ILE A 81 7.77 9.63 -1.96
CA ILE A 81 6.73 10.59 -2.38
C ILE A 81 5.64 9.89 -3.18
N PHE A 82 6.01 8.99 -4.10
CA PHE A 82 5.07 8.18 -4.88
C PHE A 82 4.14 7.36 -3.95
N ARG A 83 4.71 6.60 -3.00
CA ARG A 83 3.92 5.83 -2.02
C ARG A 83 2.95 6.71 -1.23
N ARG A 84 3.41 7.87 -0.78
CA ARG A 84 2.60 8.77 0.06
C ARG A 84 1.48 9.48 -0.69
N ARG A 85 1.67 9.75 -1.99
CA ARG A 85 0.74 10.60 -2.77
C ARG A 85 -0.12 9.84 -3.78
N GLN A 86 0.35 8.71 -4.26
CA GLN A 86 -0.29 8.02 -5.38
C GLN A 86 -0.78 6.61 -5.02
N VAL A 87 -0.34 6.05 -3.89
CA VAL A 87 -0.69 4.69 -3.48
C VAL A 87 -1.37 4.71 -2.11
N GLY A 88 -2.49 3.99 -2.00
CA GLY A 88 -3.05 3.57 -0.72
C GLY A 88 -2.85 2.06 -0.59
N LEU A 89 -2.09 1.60 0.39
CA LEU A 89 -1.83 0.20 0.61
C LEU A 89 -2.35 -0.23 1.99
N ILE A 90 -3.34 -1.13 1.99
CA ILE A 90 -3.90 -1.71 3.21
C ILE A 90 -3.26 -3.07 3.41
N TYR A 91 -2.52 -3.24 4.50
CA TYR A 91 -1.81 -4.46 4.84
C TYR A 91 -2.71 -5.47 5.57
N GLN A 92 -2.36 -6.74 5.48
CA GLN A 92 -2.99 -7.80 6.28
C GLN A 92 -2.75 -7.60 7.79
N PHE A 93 -1.58 -7.11 8.18
CA PHE A 93 -1.27 -6.63 9.52
C PHE A 93 -1.42 -5.12 9.53
N TYR A 94 -2.10 -4.57 10.50
CA TYR A 94 -2.61 -3.19 10.52
C TYR A 94 -1.52 -2.11 10.44
N ASN A 95 -0.29 -2.42 10.84
CA ASN A 95 0.89 -1.53 10.82
C ASN A 95 0.66 -0.16 11.49
N LEU A 96 -0.27 -0.10 12.44
CA LEU A 96 -0.51 1.12 13.21
C LEU A 96 0.68 1.40 14.12
N ILE A 97 0.99 2.67 14.29
CA ILE A 97 2.01 3.12 15.24
C ILE A 97 1.41 3.02 16.65
N PRO A 98 1.95 2.14 17.53
CA PRO A 98 1.27 1.76 18.76
C PRO A 98 1.18 2.88 19.81
N VAL A 99 2.01 3.91 19.69
CA VAL A 99 2.04 5.08 20.60
C VAL A 99 1.17 6.22 20.12
N LEU A 100 0.60 6.13 18.92
CA LEU A 100 -0.31 7.11 18.33
C LEU A 100 -1.76 6.64 18.47
N ASN A 101 -2.66 7.58 18.77
CA ASN A 101 -4.09 7.29 18.82
C ASN A 101 -4.70 7.14 17.39
N VAL A 102 -6.02 6.89 17.32
CA VAL A 102 -6.73 6.71 16.05
C VAL A 102 -6.53 7.88 15.11
N VAL A 103 -6.80 9.11 15.57
CA VAL A 103 -6.68 10.32 14.74
C VAL A 103 -5.24 10.55 14.30
N GLU A 104 -4.29 10.37 15.19
CA GLU A 104 -2.86 10.54 14.89
C GLU A 104 -2.38 9.53 13.84
N ASN A 105 -2.78 8.25 13.93
CA ASN A 105 -2.48 7.25 12.90
C ASN A 105 -3.10 7.61 11.55
N MET A 106 -4.37 8.04 11.52
CA MET A 106 -5.08 8.41 10.28
C MET A 106 -4.50 9.67 9.62
N THR A 107 -4.02 10.62 10.40
CA THR A 107 -3.55 11.92 9.88
C THR A 107 -2.06 11.96 9.60
N LEU A 108 -1.28 11.05 10.15
CA LEU A 108 0.18 11.02 10.02
C LEU A 108 0.66 11.13 8.57
N PRO A 109 0.13 10.40 7.56
CA PRO A 109 0.60 10.51 6.19
C PRO A 109 0.42 11.91 5.59
N VAL A 110 -0.67 12.59 5.95
CA VAL A 110 -0.96 13.97 5.51
C VAL A 110 0.05 14.95 6.12
N LEU A 111 0.32 14.79 7.42
CA LEU A 111 1.27 15.63 8.16
C LEU A 111 2.71 15.41 7.66
N MET A 112 3.10 14.17 7.40
CA MET A 112 4.41 13.83 6.82
C MET A 112 4.61 14.43 5.41
N ASP A 113 3.52 14.70 4.69
CA ASP A 113 3.56 15.38 3.39
C ASP A 113 3.59 16.92 3.51
N GLY A 114 3.65 17.45 4.74
CA GLY A 114 3.63 18.89 5.01
C GLY A 114 2.29 19.55 4.74
N ARG A 115 1.22 18.77 4.57
CA ARG A 115 -0.13 19.26 4.30
C ARG A 115 -0.93 19.42 5.60
N GLN A 116 -1.94 20.27 5.54
CA GLN A 116 -2.90 20.41 6.64
C GLN A 116 -3.97 19.32 6.56
N VAL A 117 -4.38 18.83 7.71
CA VAL A 117 -5.47 17.86 7.82
C VAL A 117 -6.80 18.54 7.49
N ASN A 118 -7.53 17.99 6.53
CA ASN A 118 -8.91 18.41 6.28
C ASN A 118 -9.81 17.82 7.38
N GLN A 119 -10.26 18.68 8.27
CA GLN A 119 -11.01 18.29 9.45
C GLN A 119 -12.39 17.69 9.09
N GLU A 120 -13.07 18.29 8.13
CA GLU A 120 -14.37 17.81 7.66
C GLU A 120 -14.26 16.38 7.10
N ARG A 121 -13.23 16.12 6.27
CA ARG A 121 -12.97 14.79 5.72
C ARG A 121 -12.60 13.78 6.80
N LEU A 122 -11.81 14.18 7.81
CA LEU A 122 -11.48 13.31 8.95
C LEU A 122 -12.73 12.91 9.73
N GLU A 123 -13.61 13.86 10.02
CA GLU A 123 -14.87 13.63 10.71
C GLU A 123 -15.76 12.66 9.94
N GLU A 124 -15.91 12.87 8.62
CA GLU A 124 -16.64 11.98 7.73
C GLU A 124 -16.08 10.55 7.76
N LEU A 125 -14.76 10.40 7.68
CA LEU A 125 -14.11 9.09 7.75
C LEU A 125 -14.33 8.39 9.09
N LEU A 126 -14.25 9.11 10.21
CA LEU A 126 -14.52 8.56 11.54
C LEU A 126 -15.96 8.03 11.64
N ASP A 127 -16.91 8.72 11.05
CA ASP A 127 -18.31 8.27 11.00
C ASP A 127 -18.49 7.04 10.12
N VAL A 128 -18.04 7.09 8.87
CA VAL A 128 -18.19 5.99 7.88
C VAL A 128 -17.49 4.71 8.38
N LEU A 129 -16.32 4.85 9.01
CA LEU A 129 -15.54 3.73 9.53
C LEU A 129 -16.03 3.24 10.93
N GLY A 130 -17.03 3.92 11.52
CA GLY A 130 -17.54 3.57 12.84
C GLY A 130 -16.50 3.72 13.97
N LEU A 131 -15.68 4.76 13.88
CA LEU A 131 -14.61 5.07 14.83
C LEU A 131 -14.94 6.27 15.71
N ARG A 132 -16.11 6.88 15.53
CA ARG A 132 -16.61 7.98 16.37
C ARG A 132 -16.64 7.57 17.84
N GLY A 133 -16.14 8.44 18.74
CA GLY A 133 -15.97 8.16 20.15
C GLY A 133 -14.72 7.35 20.52
N ARG A 134 -13.86 7.03 19.50
CA ARG A 134 -12.58 6.32 19.69
C ARG A 134 -11.37 7.09 19.20
N GLU A 135 -11.54 8.37 18.93
CA GLU A 135 -10.52 9.26 18.33
C GLU A 135 -9.21 9.23 19.10
N LYS A 136 -9.29 9.12 20.43
CA LYS A 136 -8.14 9.12 21.36
C LYS A 136 -7.68 7.73 21.79
N TYR A 137 -8.31 6.66 21.28
CA TYR A 137 -7.91 5.30 21.63
C TYR A 137 -6.59 4.93 20.97
N LEU A 138 -5.73 4.25 21.73
CA LEU A 138 -4.51 3.62 21.21
C LEU A 138 -4.85 2.31 20.49
N PRO A 139 -4.00 1.81 19.59
CA PRO A 139 -4.25 0.55 18.87
C PRO A 139 -4.57 -0.64 19.78
N ASN A 140 -3.92 -0.76 20.92
CA ASN A 140 -4.16 -1.84 21.89
C ASN A 140 -5.54 -1.77 22.60
N GLN A 141 -6.25 -0.66 22.48
CA GLN A 141 -7.60 -0.47 23.01
C GLN A 141 -8.70 -0.76 21.97
N LEU A 142 -8.29 -1.10 20.74
CA LEU A 142 -9.16 -1.36 19.59
C LEU A 142 -9.25 -2.86 19.30
N SER A 143 -10.41 -3.32 18.85
CA SER A 143 -10.53 -4.66 18.27
C SER A 143 -9.75 -4.76 16.96
N GLY A 144 -9.40 -5.98 16.53
CA GLY A 144 -8.69 -6.19 15.25
C GLY A 144 -9.40 -5.55 14.05
N GLY A 145 -10.73 -5.67 13.98
CA GLY A 145 -11.51 -5.02 12.93
C GLY A 145 -11.51 -3.49 13.01
N GLN A 146 -11.42 -2.92 14.21
CA GLN A 146 -11.27 -1.46 14.39
C GLN A 146 -9.88 -1.00 13.96
N GLN A 147 -8.83 -1.73 14.34
CA GLN A 147 -7.46 -1.45 13.88
C GLN A 147 -7.34 -1.50 12.36
N GLN A 148 -7.99 -2.49 11.72
CA GLN A 148 -8.03 -2.61 10.26
C GLN A 148 -8.69 -1.40 9.59
N ARG A 149 -9.72 -0.82 10.22
CA ARG A 149 -10.37 0.37 9.69
C ARG A 149 -9.59 1.67 9.89
N VAL A 150 -8.63 1.68 10.81
CA VAL A 150 -7.72 2.82 11.01
C VAL A 150 -6.56 2.79 10.01
N SER A 151 -6.11 1.58 9.59
CA SER A 151 -5.01 1.43 8.64
C SER A 151 -5.46 1.76 7.23
#